data_761ff04110a0d029926fac280072a41f
#
_entry.id   761ff04110a0d029926fac280072a41f
#
_cell.length_a   1.000
_cell.length_b   1.000
_cell.length_c   1.000
_cell.angle_alpha   90.00
_cell.angle_beta   90.00
_cell.angle_gamma   90.00
#
_symmetry.space_group_name_H-M   'P 1'
#
loop_
_entity.id
_entity.type
_entity.pdbx_description
1 polymer ?
#
loop_
_entity_poly.entity_id
_entity_poly.type
_entity_poly.pdbx_seq_one_letter_code
_entity_poly.pdbx_strand_id
1 'polypeptide(L)'
;MASVELDDGQRDAVAAQGNLRVIACPGSGKTRTIAVRAARLLKSGPGKLCAVSFTKDSARELGERILHEAGADVETRLTAGTFHSLCLKQLQEAIKSVRLKGETTRLAGFSEQLSAITYAMDVCGVEGSTDDFLEAIATAKSLDGRSPDKGIAALVDAYDRALAKAGAMDFADMLQRSVRGMRAGTVKRLDIRWLLVDESQDLDEIQHAWVSCHTAAGVQTTLVGDDDQCHPAGVLLDSPS
;
A
#
# COMPACT_ATOMS: atom_id res chain seq x y z
N MET A 1 21.77 -22.94 -15.53
CA MET A 1 22.13 -21.55 -15.20
C MET A 1 22.81 -21.56 -13.84
N ALA A 2 24.02 -21.02 -13.71
CA ALA A 2 24.71 -20.95 -12.43
C ALA A 2 23.87 -20.13 -11.45
N SER A 3 23.56 -20.68 -10.28
CA SER A 3 22.92 -19.94 -9.20
C SER A 3 23.91 -18.86 -8.77
N VAL A 4 23.63 -17.61 -9.06
CA VAL A 4 24.44 -16.50 -8.52
C VAL A 4 24.30 -16.59 -6.99
N GLU A 5 25.37 -16.85 -6.28
CA GLU A 5 25.37 -16.93 -4.82
C GLU A 5 24.97 -15.56 -4.22
N LEU A 6 24.25 -15.59 -3.11
CA LEU A 6 23.97 -14.41 -2.31
C LEU A 6 25.26 -13.93 -1.64
N ASP A 7 25.49 -12.64 -1.58
CA ASP A 7 26.56 -12.07 -0.75
C ASP A 7 26.23 -12.14 0.75
N ASP A 8 27.16 -11.74 1.61
CA ASP A 8 27.00 -11.84 3.07
C ASP A 8 25.81 -10.99 3.57
N GLY A 9 25.69 -9.74 3.10
CA GLY A 9 24.59 -8.85 3.48
C GLY A 9 23.23 -9.37 3.02
N GLN A 10 23.16 -9.95 1.83
CA GLN A 10 21.94 -10.59 1.32
C GLN A 10 21.60 -11.84 2.15
N ARG A 11 22.60 -12.66 2.53
CA ARG A 11 22.39 -13.82 3.43
C ARG A 11 21.85 -13.40 4.77
N ASP A 12 22.41 -12.33 5.36
CA ASP A 12 21.95 -11.78 6.63
C ASP A 12 20.50 -11.27 6.53
N ALA A 13 20.17 -10.52 5.47
CA ALA A 13 18.82 -10.07 5.21
C ALA A 13 17.81 -11.23 5.07
N VAL A 14 18.21 -12.31 4.38
CA VAL A 14 17.39 -13.52 4.24
C VAL A 14 17.23 -14.25 5.58
N ALA A 15 18.26 -14.23 6.44
CA ALA A 15 18.27 -14.95 7.72
C ALA A 15 17.56 -14.21 8.86
N ALA A 16 17.48 -12.89 8.78
CA ALA A 16 16.98 -12.01 9.84
C ALA A 16 15.58 -12.40 10.32
N GLN A 17 15.34 -12.25 11.63
CA GLN A 17 14.06 -12.49 12.28
C GLN A 17 13.39 -11.13 12.62
N GLY A 18 12.08 -11.15 12.83
CA GLY A 18 11.32 -9.93 13.17
C GLY A 18 11.13 -8.98 11.99
N ASN A 19 10.78 -7.74 12.32
CA ASN A 19 10.65 -6.67 11.33
C ASN A 19 12.03 -6.29 10.79
N LEU A 20 12.11 -6.04 9.49
CA LEU A 20 13.37 -5.78 8.81
C LEU A 20 13.22 -4.65 7.80
N ARG A 21 14.20 -3.75 7.79
CA ARG A 21 14.42 -2.82 6.68
C ARG A 21 15.71 -3.20 5.95
N VAL A 22 15.59 -3.47 4.65
CA VAL A 22 16.71 -3.75 3.76
C VAL A 22 16.98 -2.52 2.92
N ILE A 23 18.16 -1.97 3.06
CA ILE A 23 18.65 -0.86 2.27
C ILE A 23 19.67 -1.43 1.28
N ALA A 24 19.48 -1.20 0.00
CA ALA A 24 20.32 -1.80 -1.02
C ALA A 24 20.37 -0.92 -2.28
N CYS A 25 21.57 -0.71 -2.81
CA CYS A 25 21.78 0.10 -4.01
C CYS A 25 21.09 -0.47 -5.26
N PRO A 26 20.78 0.36 -6.28
CA PRO A 26 20.30 -0.11 -7.57
C PRO A 26 21.21 -1.21 -8.14
N GLY A 27 20.62 -2.28 -8.67
CA GLY A 27 21.39 -3.38 -9.27
C GLY A 27 22.01 -4.37 -8.29
N SER A 28 21.89 -4.17 -6.97
CA SER A 28 22.43 -5.07 -5.93
C SER A 28 21.66 -6.39 -5.78
N GLY A 29 20.69 -6.68 -6.62
CA GLY A 29 19.89 -7.90 -6.51
C GLY A 29 18.78 -7.85 -5.45
N LYS A 30 18.28 -6.66 -5.09
CA LYS A 30 17.16 -6.44 -4.14
C LYS A 30 16.00 -7.42 -4.33
N THR A 31 15.42 -7.44 -5.53
CA THR A 31 14.24 -8.28 -5.85
C THR A 31 14.51 -9.76 -5.63
N ARG A 32 15.74 -10.22 -5.91
CA ARG A 32 16.16 -11.61 -5.66
C ARG A 32 16.26 -11.89 -4.17
N THR A 33 16.91 -11.02 -3.42
CA THR A 33 17.05 -11.14 -1.96
C THR A 33 15.68 -11.22 -1.29
N ILE A 34 14.74 -10.36 -1.71
CA ILE A 34 13.34 -10.39 -1.23
C ILE A 34 12.68 -11.72 -1.57
N ALA A 35 12.82 -12.21 -2.80
CA ALA A 35 12.18 -13.45 -3.22
C ALA A 35 12.71 -14.66 -2.42
N VAL A 36 14.03 -14.75 -2.21
CA VAL A 36 14.63 -15.79 -1.39
C VAL A 36 14.21 -15.70 0.06
N ARG A 37 14.13 -14.47 0.64
CA ARG A 37 13.60 -14.27 1.98
C ARG A 37 12.16 -14.71 2.09
N ALA A 38 11.29 -14.30 1.16
CA ALA A 38 9.88 -14.69 1.11
C ALA A 38 9.73 -16.22 1.06
N ALA A 39 10.50 -16.88 0.19
CA ALA A 39 10.52 -18.33 0.08
C ALA A 39 10.90 -19.01 1.39
N ARG A 40 11.94 -18.49 2.06
CA ARG A 40 12.36 -19.00 3.38
C ARG A 40 11.28 -18.82 4.44
N LEU A 41 10.62 -17.66 4.50
CA LEU A 41 9.53 -17.39 5.43
C LEU A 41 8.36 -18.35 5.19
N LEU A 42 7.93 -18.55 3.95
CA LEU A 42 6.88 -19.49 3.59
C LEU A 42 7.23 -20.94 3.92
N LYS A 43 8.49 -21.33 3.83
CA LYS A 43 8.99 -22.66 4.20
C LYS A 43 9.17 -22.85 5.71
N SER A 44 9.32 -21.75 6.47
CA SER A 44 9.60 -21.82 7.92
C SER A 44 8.38 -22.21 8.77
N GLY A 45 7.19 -22.22 8.22
CA GLY A 45 5.98 -22.62 8.95
C GLY A 45 4.68 -22.24 8.26
N PRO A 46 3.54 -22.51 8.91
CA PRO A 46 2.24 -22.14 8.40
C PRO A 46 2.06 -20.61 8.46
N GLY A 47 1.35 -20.08 7.50
CA GLY A 47 1.04 -18.65 7.39
C GLY A 47 1.00 -18.20 5.95
N LYS A 48 0.36 -17.07 5.71
CA LYS A 48 0.28 -16.43 4.40
C LYS A 48 1.25 -15.26 4.34
N LEU A 49 1.76 -15.00 3.15
CA LEU A 49 2.64 -13.89 2.85
C LEU A 49 1.96 -12.98 1.83
N CYS A 50 2.01 -11.67 2.10
CA CYS A 50 1.65 -10.65 1.14
C CYS A 50 2.89 -9.91 0.67
N ALA A 51 3.09 -9.86 -0.66
CA ALA A 51 4.13 -9.08 -1.31
C ALA A 51 3.50 -7.89 -2.02
N VAL A 52 3.98 -6.68 -1.72
CA VAL A 52 3.43 -5.43 -2.24
C VAL A 52 4.48 -4.73 -3.09
N SER A 53 4.06 -4.24 -4.26
CA SER A 53 4.85 -3.38 -5.12
C SER A 53 3.98 -2.27 -5.72
N PHE A 54 4.59 -1.25 -6.33
CA PHE A 54 3.87 -0.07 -6.83
C PHE A 54 3.06 -0.34 -8.11
N THR A 55 3.60 -1.16 -9.00
CA THR A 55 2.92 -1.48 -10.27
C THR A 55 2.41 -2.91 -10.29
N LYS A 56 1.38 -3.15 -11.11
CA LYS A 56 0.84 -4.51 -11.29
C LYS A 56 1.88 -5.46 -11.88
N ASP A 57 2.70 -4.97 -12.81
CA ASP A 57 3.73 -5.79 -13.45
C ASP A 57 4.85 -6.15 -12.47
N SER A 58 5.34 -5.18 -11.67
CA SER A 58 6.34 -5.43 -10.64
C SER A 58 5.81 -6.39 -9.55
N ALA A 59 4.55 -6.23 -9.14
CA ALA A 59 3.93 -7.14 -8.17
C ALA A 59 3.80 -8.56 -8.73
N ARG A 60 3.41 -8.72 -10.00
CA ARG A 60 3.35 -10.02 -10.68
C ARG A 60 4.73 -10.66 -10.79
N GLU A 61 5.73 -9.92 -11.26
CA GLU A 61 7.10 -10.40 -11.38
C GLU A 61 7.68 -10.83 -10.03
N LEU A 62 7.46 -10.04 -8.96
CA LEU A 62 7.86 -10.40 -7.61
C LEU A 62 7.19 -11.70 -7.15
N GLY A 63 5.89 -11.84 -7.38
CA GLY A 63 5.13 -13.06 -7.07
C GLY A 63 5.68 -14.29 -7.79
N GLU A 64 5.93 -14.19 -9.10
CA GLU A 64 6.51 -15.26 -9.92
C GLU A 64 7.90 -15.68 -9.41
N ARG A 65 8.75 -14.70 -9.06
CA ARG A 65 10.09 -14.97 -8.50
C ARG A 65 10.00 -15.67 -7.14
N ILE A 66 9.07 -15.25 -6.27
CA ILE A 66 8.85 -15.90 -4.97
C ILE A 66 8.42 -17.35 -5.17
N LEU A 67 7.49 -17.61 -6.07
CA LEU A 67 7.03 -18.98 -6.38
C LEU A 67 8.15 -19.83 -6.98
N HIS A 68 8.98 -19.27 -7.84
CA HIS A 68 10.16 -19.96 -8.38
C HIS A 68 11.12 -20.43 -7.28
N GLU A 69 11.38 -19.58 -6.28
CA GLU A 69 12.27 -19.90 -5.15
C GLU A 69 11.63 -20.80 -4.08
N ALA A 70 10.33 -20.64 -3.86
CA ALA A 70 9.60 -21.36 -2.81
C ALA A 70 9.09 -22.72 -3.24
N GLY A 71 8.71 -22.85 -4.51
CA GLY A 71 7.98 -24.02 -5.06
C GLY A 71 6.48 -23.72 -5.18
N ALA A 72 5.79 -24.46 -6.03
CA ALA A 72 4.36 -24.28 -6.32
C ALA A 72 3.44 -24.63 -5.14
N ASP A 73 3.90 -25.40 -4.19
CA ASP A 73 3.15 -25.84 -3.01
C ASP A 73 2.75 -24.68 -2.06
N VAL A 74 3.39 -23.52 -2.20
CA VAL A 74 3.08 -22.32 -1.41
C VAL A 74 2.16 -21.32 -2.12
N GLU A 75 1.75 -21.56 -3.35
CA GLU A 75 0.98 -20.61 -4.18
C GLU A 75 -0.28 -20.12 -3.46
N THR A 76 -1.03 -21.00 -2.81
CA THR A 76 -2.25 -20.64 -2.07
C THR A 76 -1.99 -19.79 -0.83
N ARG A 77 -0.74 -19.68 -0.40
CA ARG A 77 -0.30 -18.89 0.76
C ARG A 77 0.39 -17.59 0.38
N LEU A 78 0.60 -17.35 -0.91
CA LEU A 78 1.19 -16.13 -1.43
C LEU A 78 0.11 -15.23 -2.04
N THR A 79 0.13 -13.95 -1.69
CA THR A 79 -0.62 -12.90 -2.37
C THR A 79 0.38 -11.84 -2.81
N ALA A 80 0.42 -11.53 -4.11
CA ALA A 80 1.19 -10.41 -4.63
C ALA A 80 0.25 -9.36 -5.24
N GLY A 81 0.50 -8.08 -4.98
CA GLY A 81 -0.38 -7.02 -5.48
C GLY A 81 0.14 -5.62 -5.21
N THR A 82 -0.60 -4.62 -5.70
CA THR A 82 -0.36 -3.22 -5.37
C THR A 82 -1.19 -2.80 -4.15
N PHE A 83 -0.79 -1.74 -3.46
CA PHE A 83 -1.57 -1.17 -2.35
C PHE A 83 -3.04 -0.99 -2.73
N HIS A 84 -3.31 -0.36 -3.87
CA HIS A 84 -4.67 -0.11 -4.34
C HIS A 84 -5.47 -1.40 -4.56
N SER A 85 -4.87 -2.43 -5.17
CA SER A 85 -5.55 -3.71 -5.41
C SER A 85 -5.91 -4.44 -4.11
N LEU A 86 -5.03 -4.37 -3.13
CA LEU A 86 -5.24 -4.97 -1.80
C LEU A 86 -6.29 -4.20 -0.99
N CYS A 87 -6.22 -2.87 -0.99
CA CYS A 87 -7.21 -2.01 -0.34
C CYS A 87 -8.61 -2.20 -0.95
N LEU A 88 -8.69 -2.25 -2.29
CA LEU A 88 -9.96 -2.50 -2.99
C LEU A 88 -10.56 -3.84 -2.55
N LYS A 89 -9.77 -4.90 -2.47
CA LYS A 89 -10.21 -6.21 -1.98
C LYS A 89 -10.71 -6.15 -0.54
N GLN A 90 -9.96 -5.47 0.36
CA GLN A 90 -10.37 -5.29 1.76
C GLN A 90 -11.72 -4.56 1.87
N LEU A 91 -11.91 -3.46 1.12
CA LEU A 91 -13.17 -2.70 1.10
C LEU A 91 -14.32 -3.52 0.56
N GLN A 92 -14.12 -4.26 -0.54
CA GLN A 92 -15.14 -5.15 -1.10
C GLN A 92 -15.58 -6.24 -0.11
N GLU A 93 -14.64 -6.82 0.63
CA GLU A 93 -14.94 -7.81 1.67
C GLU A 93 -15.70 -7.18 2.85
N ALA A 94 -15.34 -5.94 3.24
CA ALA A 94 -16.03 -5.21 4.29
C ALA A 94 -17.48 -4.85 3.91
N ILE A 95 -17.71 -4.45 2.66
CA ILE A 95 -19.06 -4.19 2.13
C ILE A 95 -19.89 -5.47 2.08
N LYS A 96 -19.34 -6.56 1.54
CA LYS A 96 -20.01 -7.87 1.51
C LYS A 96 -20.37 -8.38 2.90
N SER A 97 -19.55 -8.10 3.90
CA SER A 97 -19.80 -8.50 5.30
C SER A 97 -20.73 -7.54 6.05
N VAL A 98 -21.38 -6.60 5.36
CA VAL A 98 -22.34 -5.59 5.90
C VAL A 98 -21.70 -4.63 6.94
N ARG A 99 -20.37 -4.59 7.03
CA ARG A 99 -19.64 -3.69 7.95
C ARG A 99 -19.59 -2.25 7.42
N LEU A 100 -19.60 -2.08 6.10
CA LEU A 100 -19.66 -0.81 5.39
C LEU A 100 -20.93 -0.75 4.52
N LYS A 101 -22.09 -0.83 5.17
CA LYS A 101 -23.38 -0.80 4.48
C LYS A 101 -23.61 0.57 3.82
N GLY A 102 -23.94 0.55 2.53
CA GLY A 102 -24.25 1.77 1.76
C GLY A 102 -23.02 2.44 1.15
N GLU A 103 -21.81 1.94 1.39
CA GLU A 103 -20.61 2.41 0.71
C GLU A 103 -20.39 1.74 -0.65
N THR A 104 -19.59 2.39 -1.48
CA THR A 104 -19.26 1.92 -2.84
C THR A 104 -17.77 1.64 -2.98
N THR A 105 -17.43 0.70 -3.85
CA THR A 105 -16.06 0.49 -4.37
C THR A 105 -15.98 0.80 -5.87
N ARG A 106 -17.00 1.45 -6.43
CA ARG A 106 -16.98 1.87 -7.84
C ARG A 106 -16.04 3.06 -7.98
N LEU A 107 -15.05 2.90 -8.83
CA LEU A 107 -14.14 3.98 -9.17
C LEU A 107 -14.81 4.98 -10.12
N ALA A 108 -14.60 6.25 -9.85
CA ALA A 108 -15.01 7.33 -10.74
C ALA A 108 -14.17 7.29 -12.03
N GLY A 109 -14.84 7.40 -13.16
CA GLY A 109 -14.17 7.65 -14.44
C GLY A 109 -13.66 9.09 -14.52
N PHE A 110 -12.79 9.37 -15.49
CA PHE A 110 -12.19 10.70 -15.67
C PHE A 110 -13.24 11.81 -15.79
N SER A 111 -14.30 11.61 -16.57
CA SER A 111 -15.37 12.59 -16.73
C SER A 111 -16.14 12.87 -15.44
N GLU A 112 -16.31 11.88 -14.58
CA GLU A 112 -16.94 12.03 -13.27
C GLU A 112 -16.05 12.81 -12.31
N GLN A 113 -14.73 12.54 -12.32
CA GLN A 113 -13.77 13.30 -11.52
C GLN A 113 -13.70 14.75 -11.98
N LEU A 114 -13.71 14.99 -13.31
CA LEU A 114 -13.73 16.34 -13.86
C LEU A 114 -15.02 17.11 -13.46
N SER A 115 -16.17 16.45 -13.51
CA SER A 115 -17.43 17.05 -13.07
C SER A 115 -17.42 17.33 -11.56
N ALA A 116 -16.86 16.43 -10.76
CA ALA A 116 -16.78 16.58 -9.31
C ALA A 116 -15.84 17.72 -8.91
N ILE A 117 -14.69 17.88 -9.58
CA ILE A 117 -13.75 18.97 -9.28
C ILE A 117 -14.31 20.31 -9.72
N THR A 118 -14.94 20.39 -10.90
CA THR A 118 -15.59 21.62 -11.36
C THR A 118 -16.67 22.08 -10.38
N TYR A 119 -17.50 21.16 -9.90
CA TYR A 119 -18.48 21.45 -8.85
C TYR A 119 -17.81 21.92 -7.54
N ALA A 120 -16.73 21.25 -7.11
CA ALA A 120 -16.04 21.62 -5.89
C ALA A 120 -15.41 23.03 -5.97
N MET A 121 -14.83 23.37 -7.11
CA MET A 121 -14.27 24.71 -7.37
C MET A 121 -15.35 25.78 -7.30
N ASP A 122 -16.50 25.55 -7.93
CA ASP A 122 -17.65 26.48 -7.88
C ASP A 122 -18.16 26.69 -6.45
N VAL A 123 -18.37 25.61 -5.70
CA VAL A 123 -18.83 25.65 -4.30
C VAL A 123 -17.83 26.38 -3.38
N CYS A 124 -16.53 26.19 -3.62
CA CYS A 124 -15.46 26.81 -2.81
C CYS A 124 -15.10 28.23 -3.29
N GLY A 125 -15.63 28.68 -4.45
CA GLY A 125 -15.32 29.97 -5.03
C GLY A 125 -13.85 30.11 -5.44
N VAL A 126 -13.23 29.02 -5.91
CA VAL A 126 -11.83 29.00 -6.37
C VAL A 126 -11.75 28.90 -7.88
N GLU A 127 -10.80 29.63 -8.47
CA GLU A 127 -10.53 29.64 -9.90
C GLU A 127 -9.13 29.06 -10.15
N GLY A 128 -8.94 28.29 -11.23
CA GLY A 128 -7.67 27.72 -11.59
C GLY A 128 -7.80 26.50 -12.51
N SER A 129 -6.72 25.75 -12.66
CA SER A 129 -6.69 24.53 -13.43
C SER A 129 -7.35 23.38 -12.66
N THR A 130 -8.24 22.64 -13.31
CA THR A 130 -8.82 21.41 -12.74
C THR A 130 -7.77 20.36 -12.45
N ASP A 131 -6.73 20.28 -13.27
CA ASP A 131 -5.65 19.30 -13.11
C ASP A 131 -4.81 19.63 -11.86
N ASP A 132 -4.48 20.92 -11.64
CA ASP A 132 -3.74 21.35 -10.45
C ASP A 132 -4.53 21.07 -9.16
N PHE A 133 -5.84 21.29 -9.18
CA PHE A 133 -6.69 20.97 -8.02
C PHE A 133 -6.89 19.48 -7.80
N LEU A 134 -6.97 18.67 -8.85
CA LEU A 134 -6.99 17.21 -8.71
C LEU A 134 -5.68 16.68 -8.11
N GLU A 135 -4.53 17.23 -8.53
CA GLU A 135 -3.23 16.90 -7.95
C GLU A 135 -3.14 17.32 -6.47
N ALA A 136 -3.60 18.54 -6.14
CA ALA A 136 -3.66 19.01 -4.76
C ALA A 136 -4.56 18.13 -3.87
N ILE A 137 -5.70 17.68 -4.39
CA ILE A 137 -6.60 16.74 -3.69
C ILE A 137 -5.91 15.39 -3.48
N ALA A 138 -5.26 14.84 -4.52
CA ALA A 138 -4.56 13.57 -4.41
C ALA A 138 -3.43 13.66 -3.37
N THR A 139 -2.67 14.75 -3.38
CA THR A 139 -1.62 15.04 -2.39
C THR A 139 -2.21 15.14 -0.99
N ALA A 140 -3.30 15.90 -0.80
CA ALA A 140 -3.96 16.02 0.50
C ALA A 140 -4.46 14.67 1.03
N LYS A 141 -4.95 13.80 0.14
CA LYS A 141 -5.41 12.45 0.48
C LYS A 141 -4.28 11.45 0.75
N SER A 142 -3.05 11.71 0.30
CA SER A 142 -1.89 10.86 0.61
C SER A 142 -1.34 11.09 2.02
N LEU A 143 -1.80 12.14 2.71
CA LEU A 143 -1.39 12.46 4.08
C LEU A 143 -2.19 11.64 5.11
N ASP A 144 -1.49 11.08 6.11
CA ASP A 144 -2.11 10.33 7.20
C ASP A 144 -2.46 11.24 8.39
N GLY A 145 -3.64 11.83 8.36
CA GLY A 145 -4.18 12.61 9.48
C GLY A 145 -3.60 14.02 9.63
N ARG A 146 -2.73 14.48 8.74
CA ARG A 146 -2.36 15.89 8.66
C ARG A 146 -3.52 16.65 8.02
N SER A 147 -3.94 17.74 8.67
CA SER A 147 -4.91 18.64 8.05
C SER A 147 -4.23 19.37 6.89
N PRO A 148 -4.73 19.22 5.65
CA PRO A 148 -4.29 20.07 4.57
C PRO A 148 -4.65 21.54 4.89
N ASP A 149 -4.12 22.46 4.11
CA ASP A 149 -4.57 23.86 4.15
C ASP A 149 -6.10 23.94 4.15
N LYS A 150 -6.70 24.89 4.90
CA LYS A 150 -8.16 24.98 5.07
C LYS A 150 -8.91 25.11 3.74
N GLY A 151 -8.31 25.78 2.75
CA GLY A 151 -8.88 25.90 1.42
C GLY A 151 -8.90 24.57 0.69
N ILE A 152 -7.78 23.84 0.74
CA ILE A 152 -7.68 22.50 0.16
C ILE A 152 -8.59 21.51 0.89
N ALA A 153 -8.72 21.60 2.21
CA ALA A 153 -9.63 20.73 2.97
C ALA A 153 -11.09 20.91 2.53
N ALA A 154 -11.53 22.16 2.34
CA ALA A 154 -12.89 22.45 1.87
C ALA A 154 -13.13 21.91 0.44
N LEU A 155 -12.11 22.04 -0.42
CA LEU A 155 -12.15 21.51 -1.79
C LEU A 155 -12.25 19.98 -1.81
N VAL A 156 -11.42 19.28 -0.99
CA VAL A 156 -11.48 17.82 -0.81
C VAL A 156 -12.87 17.39 -0.36
N ASP A 157 -13.42 18.06 0.65
CA ASP A 157 -14.76 17.73 1.17
C ASP A 157 -15.87 17.93 0.13
N ALA A 158 -15.79 18.98 -0.68
CA ALA A 158 -16.77 19.24 -1.74
C ALA A 158 -16.65 18.21 -2.87
N TYR A 159 -15.43 17.89 -3.27
CA TYR A 159 -15.12 16.89 -4.29
C TYR A 159 -15.62 15.49 -3.85
N ASP A 160 -15.28 15.07 -2.63
CA ASP A 160 -15.69 13.77 -2.10
C ASP A 160 -17.22 13.64 -1.98
N ARG A 161 -17.90 14.71 -1.58
CA ARG A 161 -19.38 14.75 -1.58
C ARG A 161 -19.97 14.59 -2.98
N ALA A 162 -19.36 15.22 -3.99
CA ALA A 162 -19.80 15.08 -5.37
C ALA A 162 -19.63 13.65 -5.89
N LEU A 163 -18.47 13.02 -5.64
CA LEU A 163 -18.23 11.62 -5.99
C LEU A 163 -19.17 10.66 -5.24
N ALA A 164 -19.37 10.87 -3.94
CA ALA A 164 -20.27 10.05 -3.14
C ALA A 164 -21.70 10.13 -3.64
N LYS A 165 -22.18 11.34 -4.05
CA LYS A 165 -23.49 11.53 -4.67
C LYS A 165 -23.63 10.77 -5.99
N ALA A 166 -22.54 10.64 -6.75
CA ALA A 166 -22.48 9.82 -7.95
C ALA A 166 -22.34 8.32 -7.66
N GLY A 167 -22.25 7.91 -6.39
CA GLY A 167 -21.99 6.53 -5.98
C GLY A 167 -20.61 6.04 -6.41
N ALA A 168 -19.59 6.91 -6.36
CA ALA A 168 -18.24 6.62 -6.78
C ALA A 168 -17.21 7.05 -5.72
N MET A 169 -15.98 6.61 -5.90
CA MET A 169 -14.79 7.06 -5.16
C MET A 169 -13.61 7.19 -6.13
N ASP A 170 -12.59 7.93 -5.77
CA ASP A 170 -11.34 7.98 -6.51
C ASP A 170 -10.30 6.95 -6.02
N PHE A 171 -9.13 6.94 -6.64
CA PHE A 171 -8.06 6.02 -6.28
C PHE A 171 -7.48 6.28 -4.88
N ALA A 172 -7.34 7.55 -4.49
CA ALA A 172 -6.79 7.91 -3.19
C ALA A 172 -7.75 7.51 -2.04
N ASP A 173 -9.05 7.55 -2.28
CA ASP A 173 -10.07 7.08 -1.33
C ASP A 173 -9.87 5.63 -0.92
N MET A 174 -9.38 4.77 -1.81
CA MET A 174 -9.20 3.35 -1.49
C MET A 174 -8.26 3.15 -0.32
N LEU A 175 -7.10 3.81 -0.33
CA LEU A 175 -6.14 3.71 0.77
C LEU A 175 -6.68 4.36 2.04
N GLN A 176 -7.18 5.60 1.95
CA GLN A 176 -7.71 6.31 3.10
C GLN A 176 -8.84 5.54 3.80
N ARG A 177 -9.82 5.07 3.03
CA ARG A 177 -10.96 4.30 3.58
C ARG A 177 -10.51 2.98 4.17
N SER A 178 -9.54 2.29 3.54
CA SER A 178 -8.97 1.05 4.08
C SER A 178 -8.26 1.31 5.42
N VAL A 179 -7.41 2.33 5.50
CA VAL A 179 -6.68 2.68 6.73
C VAL A 179 -7.63 3.11 7.84
N ARG A 180 -8.54 4.05 7.55
CA ARG A 180 -9.57 4.50 8.51
C ARG A 180 -10.43 3.33 8.98
N GLY A 181 -10.87 2.48 8.06
CA GLY A 181 -11.68 1.31 8.38
C GLY A 181 -10.94 0.26 9.22
N MET A 182 -9.65 0.03 8.97
CA MET A 182 -8.83 -0.86 9.80
C MET A 182 -8.64 -0.32 11.21
N ARG A 183 -8.44 0.98 11.38
CA ARG A 183 -8.34 1.65 12.68
C ARG A 183 -9.67 1.62 13.43
N ALA A 184 -10.77 1.79 12.74
CA ALA A 184 -12.13 1.72 13.29
C ALA A 184 -12.66 0.28 13.48
N GLY A 185 -11.96 -0.74 12.99
CA GLY A 185 -12.40 -2.14 13.05
C GLY A 185 -13.50 -2.52 12.06
N THR A 186 -13.87 -1.64 11.14
CA THR A 186 -14.87 -1.91 10.08
C THR A 186 -14.30 -2.61 8.86
N VAL A 187 -13.01 -2.41 8.59
CA VAL A 187 -12.26 -3.12 7.56
C VAL A 187 -11.30 -4.10 8.23
N LYS A 188 -11.31 -5.35 7.82
CA LYS A 188 -10.37 -6.35 8.33
C LYS A 188 -8.99 -6.12 7.73
N ARG A 189 -7.95 -6.30 8.55
CA ARG A 189 -6.59 -6.46 8.06
C ARG A 189 -6.49 -7.74 7.22
N LEU A 190 -5.49 -7.81 6.37
CA LEU A 190 -5.19 -9.05 5.65
C LEU A 190 -4.83 -10.15 6.67
N ASP A 191 -5.35 -11.36 6.43
CA ASP A 191 -5.00 -12.56 7.20
C ASP A 191 -3.64 -13.10 6.72
N ILE A 192 -2.57 -12.44 7.14
CA ILE A 192 -1.20 -12.74 6.75
C ILE A 192 -0.28 -12.80 7.98
N ARG A 193 0.78 -13.57 7.87
CA ARG A 193 1.84 -13.61 8.87
C ARG A 193 3.02 -12.73 8.48
N TRP A 194 3.26 -12.58 7.18
CA TRP A 194 4.39 -11.83 6.63
C TRP A 194 3.92 -10.83 5.58
N LEU A 195 4.48 -9.62 5.68
CA LEU A 195 4.28 -8.54 4.74
C LEU A 195 5.63 -8.12 4.16
N LEU A 196 5.78 -8.15 2.85
CA LEU A 196 6.94 -7.62 2.14
C LEU A 196 6.50 -6.41 1.32
N VAL A 197 7.25 -5.35 1.41
CA VAL A 197 7.03 -4.13 0.62
C VAL A 197 8.30 -3.80 -0.14
N ASP A 198 8.21 -3.84 -1.46
CA ASP A 198 9.29 -3.46 -2.37
C ASP A 198 9.22 -1.97 -2.67
N GLU A 199 10.38 -1.36 -3.00
CA GLU A 199 10.55 0.08 -3.28
C GLU A 199 9.99 0.98 -2.15
N SER A 200 10.25 0.61 -0.90
CA SER A 200 9.66 1.27 0.27
C SER A 200 10.08 2.73 0.47
N GLN A 201 11.08 3.23 -0.26
CA GLN A 201 11.46 4.64 -0.27
C GLN A 201 10.39 5.53 -0.92
N ASP A 202 9.56 4.97 -1.81
CA ASP A 202 8.52 5.71 -2.53
C ASP A 202 7.16 5.73 -1.81
N LEU A 203 7.09 5.16 -0.60
CA LEU A 203 5.84 5.13 0.19
C LEU A 203 5.43 6.53 0.63
N ASP A 204 4.20 6.91 0.35
CA ASP A 204 3.55 8.06 0.95
C ASP A 204 3.05 7.78 2.39
N GLU A 205 2.58 8.81 3.09
CA GLU A 205 2.16 8.69 4.50
C GLU A 205 1.00 7.72 4.69
N ILE A 206 0.02 7.70 3.78
CA ILE A 206 -1.14 6.82 3.91
C ILE A 206 -0.79 5.35 3.60
N GLN A 207 0.19 5.10 2.72
CA GLN A 207 0.73 3.78 2.46
C GLN A 207 1.53 3.27 3.67
N HIS A 208 2.35 4.14 4.27
CA HIS A 208 3.01 3.84 5.55
C HIS A 208 2.00 3.50 6.66
N ALA A 209 0.89 4.26 6.74
CA ALA A 209 -0.17 3.98 7.70
C ALA A 209 -0.84 2.63 7.47
N TRP A 210 -1.04 2.25 6.19
CA TRP A 210 -1.57 0.93 5.84
C TRP A 210 -0.63 -0.20 6.30
N VAL A 211 0.67 -0.08 6.05
CA VAL A 211 1.70 -1.02 6.54
C VAL A 211 1.67 -1.07 8.07
N SER A 212 1.67 0.08 8.74
CA SER A 212 1.65 0.19 10.20
C SER A 212 0.43 -0.49 10.83
N CYS A 213 -0.74 -0.41 10.19
CA CYS A 213 -1.94 -1.13 10.66
C CYS A 213 -1.75 -2.65 10.71
N HIS A 214 -0.95 -3.22 9.80
CA HIS A 214 -0.65 -4.66 9.79
C HIS A 214 0.47 -5.00 10.78
N THR A 215 1.55 -4.21 10.81
CA THR A 215 2.69 -4.42 11.71
C THR A 215 2.26 -4.33 13.18
N ALA A 216 1.45 -3.34 13.54
CA ALA A 216 0.90 -3.19 14.89
C ALA A 216 -0.01 -4.35 15.32
N ALA A 217 -0.52 -5.13 14.38
CA ALA A 217 -1.29 -6.35 14.63
C ALA A 217 -0.43 -7.61 14.73
N GLY A 218 0.90 -7.48 14.74
CA GLY A 218 1.84 -8.59 14.87
C GLY A 218 2.27 -9.22 13.54
N VAL A 219 1.95 -8.60 12.40
CA VAL A 219 2.46 -9.06 11.10
C VAL A 219 3.93 -8.70 11.00
N GLN A 220 4.78 -9.71 10.75
CA GLN A 220 6.21 -9.50 10.54
C GLN A 220 6.41 -8.82 9.18
N THR A 221 6.96 -7.60 9.21
CA THR A 221 7.09 -6.73 8.04
C THR A 221 8.54 -6.63 7.57
N THR A 222 8.75 -6.73 6.27
CA THR A 222 10.02 -6.48 5.60
C THR A 222 9.82 -5.33 4.61
N LEU A 223 10.53 -4.23 4.81
CA LEU A 223 10.58 -3.09 3.89
C LEU A 223 11.90 -3.15 3.13
N VAL A 224 11.85 -2.99 1.82
CA VAL A 224 13.04 -2.99 0.98
C VAL A 224 13.03 -1.76 0.09
N GLY A 225 14.14 -1.04 0.08
CA GLY A 225 14.25 0.20 -0.65
C GLY A 225 15.69 0.63 -0.90
N ASP A 226 15.83 1.75 -1.59
CA ASP A 226 17.10 2.39 -1.89
C ASP A 226 17.46 3.43 -0.82
N ASP A 227 18.76 3.62 -0.53
CA ASP A 227 19.20 4.59 0.47
C ASP A 227 19.32 6.00 -0.10
N ASP A 228 19.65 6.12 -1.39
CA ASP A 228 19.92 7.40 -2.03
C ASP A 228 18.67 8.28 -2.23
N GLN A 229 17.46 7.76 -1.93
CA GLN A 229 16.18 8.43 -2.09
C GLN A 229 15.41 8.59 -0.78
N CYS A 230 15.97 8.20 0.36
CA CYS A 230 15.29 8.30 1.65
C CYS A 230 15.07 9.76 2.06
N HIS A 231 13.83 10.24 1.96
CA HIS A 231 13.39 11.43 2.68
C HIS A 231 13.52 11.19 4.20
N PRO A 232 13.94 12.23 4.98
CA PRO A 232 14.26 12.09 6.40
C PRO A 232 13.08 11.84 7.35
N ALA A 233 11.94 11.45 6.86
CA ALA A 233 10.81 11.01 7.70
C ALA A 233 10.99 9.53 8.08
N GLY A 234 12.06 9.23 8.80
CA GLY A 234 12.33 7.89 9.33
C GLY A 234 11.29 7.49 10.36
N VAL A 235 10.35 6.65 10.00
CA VAL A 235 9.64 5.81 10.96
C VAL A 235 10.52 4.61 11.23
N LEU A 236 11.33 4.69 12.27
CA LEU A 236 11.93 3.51 12.91
C LEU A 236 10.76 2.64 13.36
N LEU A 237 10.63 1.46 12.75
CA LEU A 237 9.77 0.42 13.30
C LEU A 237 10.50 -0.13 14.52
N ASP A 238 10.23 0.44 15.69
CA ASP A 238 10.72 -0.08 16.95
C ASP A 238 10.17 -1.50 17.14
N SER A 239 11.09 -2.43 17.40
CA SER A 239 10.73 -3.77 17.84
C SER A 239 10.00 -3.64 19.18
N PRO A 240 8.83 -4.26 19.37
CA PRO A 240 8.28 -4.40 20.71
C PRO A 240 9.25 -5.24 21.54
N SER A 241 9.75 -4.67 22.62
CA SER A 241 10.51 -5.33 23.68
C SER A 241 9.69 -6.40 24.40
#